data_d635bea2a21d9b533399fe9793b8217b
#
_entry.id   d635bea2a21d9b533399fe9793b8217b
#
_cell.length_a   1.000
_cell.length_b   1.000
_cell.length_c   1.000
_cell.angle_alpha   90.00
_cell.angle_beta   90.00
_cell.angle_gamma   90.00
#
_symmetry.space_group_name_H-M   'P 1'
#
loop_
_entity.id
_entity.type
_entity.pdbx_description
1 polymer ?
#
loop_
_entity_poly.entity_id
_entity_poly.type
_entity_poly.pdbx_seq_one_letter_code
_entity_poly.pdbx_strand_id
1 'polypeptide(L)'
;MSPTPERLLLASIHDVSPRFEGEVDRLIDLLGPHVGKRLAMLVVPNHWGDAPIVPGSPFAGRLRGWADQGMETLLHGFTHRDEAEYAGAGDRLRARFMTASEGEFLGLSRTDAAARIADGQALIESIIGRPVDGFVAPAWLYGDGAREALAHSAIPLAEDHLRVWSPGTGAQLAWGPVITWASRTRMRLLSSLAAAAALRHAPLDVLRIGVHPPDVRHPALVRSIDATFTAARRKRRPGRYGDLLN
;
A
#
# COMPACT_ATOMS: atom_id res chain seq x y z
N MET A 1 34.45 -11.54 -9.02
CA MET A 1 33.66 -10.83 -7.99
C MET A 1 32.24 -10.77 -8.50
N SER A 2 31.28 -11.43 -7.87
CA SER A 2 29.88 -11.29 -8.22
C SER A 2 29.47 -9.84 -7.96
N PRO A 3 28.69 -9.19 -8.86
CA PRO A 3 28.22 -7.84 -8.61
C PRO A 3 27.39 -7.83 -7.32
N THR A 4 27.64 -6.87 -6.45
CA THR A 4 26.81 -6.66 -5.26
C THR A 4 25.38 -6.47 -5.74
N PRO A 5 24.39 -7.20 -5.20
CA PRO A 5 23.00 -7.05 -5.64
C PRO A 5 22.56 -5.60 -5.50
N GLU A 6 21.94 -5.08 -6.54
CA GLU A 6 21.52 -3.70 -6.60
C GLU A 6 20.37 -3.47 -5.62
N ARG A 7 20.57 -2.55 -4.65
CA ARG A 7 19.56 -2.25 -3.64
C ARG A 7 18.42 -1.45 -4.22
N LEU A 8 17.19 -1.83 -3.87
CA LEU A 8 15.95 -1.22 -4.37
C LEU A 8 15.31 -0.27 -3.36
N LEU A 9 14.69 0.78 -3.87
CA LEU A 9 13.76 1.65 -3.18
C LEU A 9 12.39 1.48 -3.82
N LEU A 10 11.44 0.92 -3.09
CA LEU A 10 10.04 0.82 -3.50
C LEU A 10 9.23 1.90 -2.81
N ALA A 11 8.41 2.59 -3.57
CA ALA A 11 7.57 3.69 -3.11
C ALA A 11 6.09 3.40 -3.42
N SER A 12 5.21 3.65 -2.45
CA SER A 12 3.77 3.49 -2.63
C SER A 12 2.99 4.67 -2.05
N ILE A 13 1.89 5.03 -2.72
CA ILE A 13 0.84 5.91 -2.19
C ILE A 13 -0.35 5.03 -1.85
N HIS A 14 -0.74 5.03 -0.58
CA HIS A 14 -1.88 4.29 -0.06
C HIS A 14 -3.18 5.08 -0.23
N ASP A 15 -4.32 4.44 0.01
CA ASP A 15 -5.67 5.03 0.04
C ASP A 15 -6.05 5.81 -1.23
N VAL A 16 -5.49 5.43 -2.37
CA VAL A 16 -5.77 6.09 -3.65
C VAL A 16 -7.24 5.87 -4.01
N SER A 17 -8.02 6.94 -3.96
CA SER A 17 -9.47 6.92 -4.14
C SER A 17 -10.01 8.30 -4.52
N PRO A 18 -11.25 8.41 -5.03
CA PRO A 18 -11.86 9.72 -5.33
C PRO A 18 -11.90 10.66 -4.13
N ARG A 19 -11.92 10.12 -2.90
CA ARG A 19 -11.92 10.89 -1.65
C ARG A 19 -10.69 11.77 -1.47
N PHE A 20 -9.55 11.37 -2.02
CA PHE A 20 -8.25 11.98 -1.74
C PHE A 20 -7.51 12.48 -2.99
N GLU A 21 -8.24 12.81 -4.06
CA GLU A 21 -7.62 13.22 -5.33
C GLU A 21 -6.55 14.29 -5.17
N GLY A 22 -6.86 15.37 -4.46
CA GLY A 22 -5.92 16.49 -4.30
C GLY A 22 -4.70 16.15 -3.45
N GLU A 23 -4.86 15.31 -2.42
CA GLU A 23 -3.74 14.84 -1.61
C GLU A 23 -2.85 13.86 -2.39
N VAL A 24 -3.46 12.99 -3.21
CA VAL A 24 -2.72 12.07 -4.09
C VAL A 24 -1.87 12.85 -5.10
N ASP A 25 -2.40 13.92 -5.71
CA ASP A 25 -1.63 14.78 -6.60
C ASP A 25 -0.41 15.38 -5.90
N ARG A 26 -0.62 15.93 -4.70
CA ARG A 26 0.47 16.50 -3.90
C ARG A 26 1.53 15.46 -3.52
N LEU A 27 1.13 14.21 -3.28
CA LEU A 27 2.08 13.11 -3.03
C LEU A 27 2.85 12.73 -4.30
N ILE A 28 2.18 12.65 -5.44
CA ILE A 28 2.84 12.39 -6.73
C ILE A 28 3.88 13.49 -7.03
N ASP A 29 3.53 14.76 -6.80
CA ASP A 29 4.43 15.89 -6.99
C ASP A 29 5.62 15.84 -6.02
N LEU A 30 5.37 15.48 -4.74
CA LEU A 30 6.41 15.34 -3.72
C LEU A 30 7.38 14.20 -4.04
N LEU A 31 6.88 13.05 -4.51
CA LEU A 31 7.68 11.85 -4.74
C LEU A 31 8.32 11.81 -6.14
N GLY A 32 7.75 12.51 -7.10
CA GLY A 32 8.21 12.53 -8.50
C GLY A 32 9.70 12.81 -8.68
N PRO A 33 10.29 13.81 -8.00
CA PRO A 33 11.74 14.09 -8.07
C PRO A 33 12.62 12.93 -7.59
N HIS A 34 12.09 12.08 -6.70
CA HIS A 34 12.84 10.97 -6.10
C HIS A 34 12.73 9.66 -6.90
N VAL A 35 11.52 9.34 -7.38
CA VAL A 35 11.24 8.01 -7.96
C VAL A 35 10.67 8.05 -9.38
N GLY A 36 10.35 9.23 -9.89
CA GLY A 36 9.70 9.39 -11.20
C GLY A 36 8.36 8.68 -11.23
N LYS A 37 8.16 7.84 -12.24
CA LYS A 37 6.96 7.01 -12.41
C LYS A 37 7.11 5.59 -11.80
N ARG A 38 8.19 5.30 -11.08
CA ARG A 38 8.38 4.05 -10.35
C ARG A 38 7.70 4.14 -8.99
N LEU A 39 6.38 4.19 -9.02
CA LEU A 39 5.49 4.46 -7.90
C LEU A 39 4.32 3.48 -7.96
N ALA A 40 3.97 2.87 -6.86
CA ALA A 40 2.82 2.01 -6.71
C ALA A 40 1.63 2.79 -6.15
N MET A 41 0.49 2.71 -6.85
CA MET A 41 -0.77 3.31 -6.45
C MET A 41 -1.63 2.23 -5.79
N LEU A 42 -1.82 2.31 -4.47
CA LEU A 42 -2.62 1.37 -3.70
C LEU A 42 -4.07 1.86 -3.70
N VAL A 43 -4.87 1.25 -4.57
CA VAL A 43 -6.20 1.73 -4.95
C VAL A 43 -7.29 1.08 -4.11
N VAL A 44 -8.17 1.89 -3.53
CA VAL A 44 -9.35 1.44 -2.79
C VAL A 44 -10.59 1.64 -3.66
N PRO A 45 -11.28 0.56 -4.10
CA PRO A 45 -12.44 0.62 -4.98
C PRO A 45 -13.61 1.49 -4.49
N ASN A 46 -13.93 1.41 -3.20
CA ASN A 46 -15.02 2.18 -2.59
C ASN A 46 -14.65 2.62 -1.16
N HIS A 47 -13.78 3.64 -1.06
CA HIS A 47 -13.22 4.05 0.23
C HIS A 47 -14.31 4.41 1.25
N TRP A 48 -14.37 3.65 2.35
CA TRP A 48 -15.34 3.74 3.45
C TRP A 48 -16.82 3.52 3.04
N GLY A 49 -17.07 3.00 1.83
CA GLY A 49 -18.40 2.75 1.30
C GLY A 49 -19.10 4.00 0.75
N ASP A 50 -18.45 5.17 0.80
CA ASP A 50 -19.02 6.46 0.40
C ASP A 50 -18.27 7.19 -0.74
N ALA A 51 -17.16 6.62 -1.21
CA ALA A 51 -16.36 7.19 -2.28
C ALA A 51 -16.00 6.13 -3.37
N PRO A 52 -17.01 5.60 -4.09
CA PRO A 52 -16.79 4.57 -5.11
C PRO A 52 -16.06 5.11 -6.33
N ILE A 53 -15.16 4.29 -6.89
CA ILE A 53 -14.62 4.54 -8.22
C ILE A 53 -15.66 4.12 -9.25
N VAL A 54 -16.16 5.08 -10.01
CA VAL A 54 -17.16 4.83 -11.06
C VAL A 54 -16.44 4.72 -12.41
N PRO A 55 -16.59 3.61 -13.16
CA PRO A 55 -16.05 3.51 -14.52
C PRO A 55 -16.50 4.65 -15.40
N GLY A 56 -15.58 5.22 -16.19
CA GLY A 56 -15.85 6.39 -17.03
C GLY A 56 -15.84 7.74 -16.30
N SER A 57 -15.71 7.75 -14.97
CA SER A 57 -15.54 9.00 -14.21
C SER A 57 -14.20 9.68 -14.48
N PRO A 58 -14.06 10.98 -14.18
CA PRO A 58 -12.76 11.67 -14.26
C PRO A 58 -11.66 10.97 -13.47
N PHE A 59 -11.96 10.47 -12.27
CA PHE A 59 -10.99 9.72 -11.46
C PHE A 59 -10.57 8.41 -12.11
N ALA A 60 -11.51 7.64 -12.69
CA ALA A 60 -11.18 6.42 -13.41
C ALA A 60 -10.27 6.73 -14.62
N GLY A 61 -10.51 7.83 -15.34
CA GLY A 61 -9.63 8.29 -16.40
C GLY A 61 -8.22 8.63 -15.91
N ARG A 62 -8.09 9.24 -14.73
CA ARG A 62 -6.79 9.52 -14.10
C ARG A 62 -6.06 8.24 -13.68
N LEU A 63 -6.78 7.30 -13.08
CA LEU A 63 -6.22 6.00 -12.66
C LEU A 63 -5.63 5.27 -13.88
N ARG A 64 -6.38 5.23 -14.99
CA ARG A 64 -5.89 4.69 -16.26
C ARG A 64 -4.64 5.45 -16.75
N GLY A 65 -4.67 6.78 -16.72
CA GLY A 65 -3.54 7.60 -17.15
C GLY A 65 -2.27 7.36 -16.32
N TRP A 66 -2.38 7.11 -15.02
CA TRP A 66 -1.23 6.72 -14.18
C TRP A 66 -0.69 5.34 -14.57
N ALA A 67 -1.58 4.37 -14.78
CA ALA A 67 -1.20 3.03 -15.24
C ALA A 67 -0.51 3.06 -16.61
N ASP A 68 -1.03 3.84 -17.57
CA ASP A 68 -0.45 4.03 -18.92
C ASP A 68 0.94 4.72 -18.87
N GLN A 69 1.19 5.54 -17.84
CA GLN A 69 2.51 6.14 -17.58
C GLN A 69 3.49 5.18 -16.89
N GLY A 70 3.08 3.95 -16.59
CA GLY A 70 3.90 2.90 -16.00
C GLY A 70 3.99 2.94 -14.48
N MET A 71 3.07 3.64 -13.79
CA MET A 71 2.87 3.45 -12.36
C MET A 71 2.19 2.09 -12.13
N GLU A 72 2.60 1.39 -11.08
CA GLU A 72 1.96 0.14 -10.68
C GLU A 72 0.63 0.41 -9.99
N THR A 73 -0.33 -0.49 -10.18
CA THR A 73 -1.65 -0.40 -9.56
C THR A 73 -1.88 -1.65 -8.71
N LEU A 74 -1.89 -1.48 -7.40
CA LEU A 74 -2.16 -2.53 -6.44
C LEU A 74 -3.55 -2.35 -5.84
N LEU A 75 -4.28 -3.43 -5.66
CA LEU A 75 -5.56 -3.42 -4.95
C LEU A 75 -5.31 -3.24 -3.45
N HIS A 76 -6.02 -2.30 -2.80
CA HIS A 76 -5.87 -1.97 -1.37
C HIS A 76 -7.17 -2.17 -0.59
N GLY A 77 -7.56 -3.43 -0.43
CA GLY A 77 -8.89 -3.78 0.07
C GLY A 77 -10.00 -3.43 -0.92
N PHE A 78 -11.25 -3.40 -0.47
CA PHE A 78 -12.40 -2.96 -1.24
C PHE A 78 -13.01 -1.67 -0.66
N THR A 79 -13.28 -1.65 0.66
CA THR A 79 -13.83 -0.49 1.35
C THR A 79 -12.85 0.21 2.27
N HIS A 80 -11.73 -0.42 2.61
CA HIS A 80 -10.78 0.04 3.64
C HIS A 80 -11.44 0.17 5.02
N ARG A 81 -12.55 -0.53 5.28
CA ARG A 81 -13.32 -0.48 6.51
C ARG A 81 -13.47 -1.87 7.11
N ASP A 82 -13.21 -1.97 8.40
CA ASP A 82 -13.47 -3.19 9.16
C ASP A 82 -14.96 -3.28 9.48
N GLU A 83 -15.64 -4.21 8.83
CA GLU A 83 -17.06 -4.52 9.02
C GLU A 83 -17.27 -5.89 9.67
N ALA A 84 -16.19 -6.55 10.12
CA ALA A 84 -16.29 -7.88 10.70
C ALA A 84 -17.01 -7.86 12.06
N GLU A 85 -17.94 -8.77 12.23
CA GLU A 85 -18.57 -9.05 13.52
C GLU A 85 -17.64 -9.95 14.36
N TYR A 86 -16.89 -9.35 15.27
CA TYR A 86 -16.04 -10.11 16.20
C TYR A 86 -16.86 -10.69 17.35
N ALA A 87 -16.82 -12.00 17.53
CA ALA A 87 -17.59 -12.72 18.55
C ALA A 87 -17.14 -12.41 20.01
N GLY A 88 -15.91 -11.92 20.22
CA GLY A 88 -15.32 -11.61 21.51
C GLY A 88 -15.14 -10.11 21.79
N ALA A 89 -15.40 -9.66 23.04
CA ALA A 89 -15.15 -8.27 23.44
C ALA A 89 -13.66 -7.89 23.33
N GLY A 90 -12.74 -8.83 23.55
CA GLY A 90 -11.30 -8.64 23.41
C GLY A 90 -10.85 -8.43 21.97
N ASP A 91 -11.44 -9.16 21.03
CA ASP A 91 -11.12 -9.05 19.60
C ASP A 91 -11.69 -7.75 19.01
N ARG A 92 -12.90 -7.35 19.42
CA ARG A 92 -13.46 -6.02 19.09
C ARG A 92 -12.58 -4.88 19.59
N LEU A 93 -12.05 -5.00 20.81
CA LEU A 93 -11.17 -3.99 21.38
C LEU A 93 -9.84 -3.92 20.65
N ARG A 94 -9.23 -5.07 20.32
CA ARG A 94 -8.01 -5.15 19.49
C ARG A 94 -8.22 -4.54 18.10
N ALA A 95 -9.26 -4.95 17.39
CA ALA A 95 -9.60 -4.41 16.09
C ALA A 95 -9.74 -2.87 16.14
N ARG A 96 -10.52 -2.36 17.10
CA ARG A 96 -10.78 -0.92 17.26
C ARG A 96 -9.53 -0.11 17.66
N PHE A 97 -8.68 -0.62 18.55
CA PHE A 97 -7.49 0.12 19.03
C PHE A 97 -6.27 -0.04 18.13
N MET A 98 -6.08 -1.19 17.49
CA MET A 98 -4.93 -1.43 16.61
C MET A 98 -5.15 -0.88 15.20
N THR A 99 -6.37 -0.96 14.66
CA THR A 99 -6.67 -0.67 13.26
C THR A 99 -7.46 0.61 13.04
N ALA A 100 -8.03 1.21 14.11
CA ALA A 100 -8.99 2.31 13.99
C ALA A 100 -10.12 2.01 12.98
N SER A 101 -10.59 0.75 12.94
CA SER A 101 -11.59 0.23 12.00
C SER A 101 -11.10 0.08 10.55
N GLU A 102 -9.79 -0.03 10.31
CA GLU A 102 -9.20 -0.19 8.97
C GLU A 102 -8.77 -1.65 8.68
N GLY A 103 -9.02 -2.60 9.57
CA GLY A 103 -8.64 -4.01 9.43
C GLY A 103 -9.59 -4.83 8.54
N GLU A 104 -10.00 -4.33 7.38
CA GLU A 104 -11.01 -4.95 6.51
C GLU A 104 -10.80 -6.46 6.30
N PHE A 105 -9.55 -6.89 6.11
CA PHE A 105 -9.20 -8.28 5.80
C PHE A 105 -8.77 -9.11 7.02
N LEU A 106 -8.91 -8.58 8.23
CA LEU A 106 -8.49 -9.29 9.44
C LEU A 106 -9.49 -10.38 9.86
N GLY A 107 -10.79 -10.09 9.78
CA GLY A 107 -11.86 -10.96 10.27
C GLY A 107 -12.67 -11.68 9.18
N LEU A 108 -12.32 -11.50 7.88
CA LEU A 108 -13.09 -12.09 6.80
C LEU A 108 -12.90 -13.61 6.69
N SER A 109 -13.99 -14.30 6.35
CA SER A 109 -13.90 -15.68 5.88
C SER A 109 -13.13 -15.74 4.56
N ARG A 110 -12.64 -16.94 4.17
CA ARG A 110 -12.02 -17.15 2.86
C ARG A 110 -12.93 -16.73 1.72
N THR A 111 -14.22 -17.11 1.80
CA THR A 111 -15.21 -16.81 0.75
C THR A 111 -15.42 -15.30 0.61
N ASP A 112 -15.61 -14.59 1.72
CA ASP A 112 -15.83 -13.14 1.69
C ASP A 112 -14.58 -12.39 1.23
N ALA A 113 -13.40 -12.82 1.71
CA ALA A 113 -12.14 -12.26 1.26
C ALA A 113 -11.92 -12.47 -0.24
N ALA A 114 -12.18 -13.67 -0.76
CA ALA A 114 -12.07 -13.98 -2.19
C ALA A 114 -13.04 -13.14 -3.04
N ALA A 115 -14.29 -12.98 -2.59
CA ALA A 115 -15.27 -12.14 -3.28
C ALA A 115 -14.81 -10.67 -3.35
N ARG A 116 -14.37 -10.07 -2.22
CA ARG A 116 -13.89 -8.68 -2.18
C ARG A 116 -12.63 -8.46 -3.05
N ILE A 117 -11.72 -9.43 -3.06
CA ILE A 117 -10.54 -9.38 -3.94
C ILE A 117 -10.97 -9.43 -5.40
N ALA A 118 -11.84 -10.38 -5.78
CA ALA A 118 -12.29 -10.55 -7.15
C ALA A 118 -13.06 -9.32 -7.66
N ASP A 119 -13.99 -8.78 -6.86
CA ASP A 119 -14.76 -7.59 -7.21
C ASP A 119 -13.85 -6.37 -7.38
N GLY A 120 -12.89 -6.17 -6.47
CA GLY A 120 -11.92 -5.09 -6.54
C GLY A 120 -11.01 -5.20 -7.75
N GLN A 121 -10.50 -6.41 -8.05
CA GLN A 121 -9.71 -6.68 -9.27
C GLN A 121 -10.51 -6.37 -10.52
N ALA A 122 -11.71 -6.94 -10.65
CA ALA A 122 -12.55 -6.77 -11.83
C ALA A 122 -12.83 -5.29 -12.12
N LEU A 123 -13.14 -4.49 -11.07
CA LEU A 123 -13.37 -3.07 -11.22
C LEU A 123 -12.10 -2.35 -11.70
N ILE A 124 -10.97 -2.52 -11.00
CA ILE A 124 -9.74 -1.80 -11.32
C ILE A 124 -9.22 -2.21 -12.70
N GLU A 125 -9.17 -3.50 -13.00
CA GLU A 125 -8.68 -4.03 -14.27
C GLU A 125 -9.54 -3.58 -15.45
N SER A 126 -10.86 -3.45 -15.29
CA SER A 126 -11.76 -2.87 -16.30
C SER A 126 -11.40 -1.41 -16.64
N ILE A 127 -10.88 -0.67 -15.67
CA ILE A 127 -10.49 0.73 -15.81
C ILE A 127 -9.09 0.84 -16.43
N ILE A 128 -8.09 0.14 -15.88
CA ILE A 128 -6.70 0.26 -16.31
C ILE A 128 -6.36 -0.58 -17.56
N GLY A 129 -7.22 -1.56 -17.91
CA GLY A 129 -7.08 -2.40 -19.11
C GLY A 129 -5.98 -3.46 -19.02
N ARG A 130 -5.51 -3.79 -17.80
CA ARG A 130 -4.49 -4.81 -17.53
C ARG A 130 -4.67 -5.39 -16.12
N PRO A 131 -4.07 -6.55 -15.81
CA PRO A 131 -4.09 -7.09 -14.45
C PRO A 131 -3.50 -6.09 -13.44
N VAL A 132 -4.00 -6.14 -12.19
CA VAL A 132 -3.39 -5.41 -11.07
C VAL A 132 -2.01 -6.00 -10.75
N ASP A 133 -1.10 -5.15 -10.32
CA ASP A 133 0.29 -5.54 -10.06
C ASP A 133 0.48 -6.22 -8.69
N GLY A 134 -0.53 -6.20 -7.81
CA GLY A 134 -0.45 -6.83 -6.49
C GLY A 134 -1.63 -6.47 -5.57
N PHE A 135 -1.49 -6.88 -4.30
CA PHE A 135 -2.47 -6.64 -3.25
C PHE A 135 -1.79 -6.22 -1.94
N VAL A 136 -2.36 -5.23 -1.27
CA VAL A 136 -1.98 -4.84 0.10
C VAL A 136 -3.24 -4.71 0.93
N ALA A 137 -3.36 -5.49 2.00
CA ALA A 137 -4.51 -5.35 2.90
C ALA A 137 -4.45 -4.00 3.64
N PRO A 138 -5.60 -3.36 3.88
CA PRO A 138 -5.68 -2.19 4.75
C PRO A 138 -4.98 -2.42 6.09
N ALA A 139 -4.25 -1.42 6.57
CA ALA A 139 -3.38 -1.50 7.75
C ALA A 139 -2.35 -2.66 7.73
N TRP A 140 -2.07 -3.28 6.56
CA TRP A 140 -1.21 -4.47 6.39
C TRP A 140 -1.69 -5.70 7.19
N LEU A 141 -2.98 -5.79 7.52
CA LEU A 141 -3.53 -6.83 8.38
C LEU A 141 -4.28 -7.90 7.57
N TYR A 142 -3.83 -9.13 7.73
CA TYR A 142 -4.36 -10.29 7.06
C TYR A 142 -4.81 -11.34 8.08
N GLY A 143 -6.08 -11.71 8.04
CA GLY A 143 -6.58 -12.92 8.68
C GLY A 143 -6.25 -14.17 7.86
N ASP A 144 -6.52 -15.35 8.44
CA ASP A 144 -6.27 -16.63 7.76
C ASP A 144 -7.11 -16.76 6.48
N GLY A 145 -8.39 -16.37 6.52
CA GLY A 145 -9.26 -16.38 5.35
C GLY A 145 -8.74 -15.52 4.20
N ALA A 146 -8.19 -14.33 4.51
CA ALA A 146 -7.59 -13.46 3.51
C ALA A 146 -6.31 -14.05 2.89
N ARG A 147 -5.46 -14.67 3.71
CA ARG A 147 -4.23 -15.35 3.23
C ARG A 147 -4.57 -16.53 2.33
N GLU A 148 -5.57 -17.31 2.71
CA GLU A 148 -6.04 -18.45 1.92
C GLU A 148 -6.70 -18.01 0.61
N ALA A 149 -7.52 -16.96 0.62
CA ALA A 149 -8.12 -16.39 -0.59
C ALA A 149 -7.04 -15.89 -1.57
N LEU A 150 -6.03 -15.19 -1.08
CA LEU A 150 -4.91 -14.70 -1.90
C LEU A 150 -4.10 -15.85 -2.49
N ALA A 151 -3.84 -16.92 -1.74
CA ALA A 151 -3.09 -18.08 -2.23
C ALA A 151 -3.76 -18.77 -3.42
N HIS A 152 -5.07 -18.59 -3.59
CA HIS A 152 -5.86 -19.13 -4.69
C HIS A 152 -6.25 -18.07 -5.74
N SER A 153 -5.76 -16.87 -5.62
CA SER A 153 -6.00 -15.77 -6.57
C SER A 153 -4.90 -15.70 -7.64
N ALA A 154 -5.14 -14.91 -8.68
CA ALA A 154 -4.14 -14.58 -9.70
C ALA A 154 -3.22 -13.41 -9.29
N ILE A 155 -3.31 -12.90 -8.07
CA ILE A 155 -2.49 -11.82 -7.55
C ILE A 155 -1.01 -12.25 -7.50
N PRO A 156 -0.10 -11.56 -8.21
CA PRO A 156 1.30 -12.01 -8.31
C PRO A 156 2.10 -11.78 -7.02
N LEU A 157 1.79 -10.69 -6.29
CA LEU A 157 2.46 -10.36 -5.03
C LEU A 157 1.52 -9.71 -4.03
N ALA A 158 1.85 -9.88 -2.75
CA ALA A 158 1.20 -9.18 -1.65
C ALA A 158 2.24 -8.63 -0.68
N GLU A 159 1.85 -7.60 0.08
CA GLU A 159 2.72 -6.93 1.05
C GLU A 159 2.05 -6.87 2.42
N ASP A 160 2.80 -7.22 3.47
CA ASP A 160 2.49 -6.85 4.85
C ASP A 160 3.55 -5.88 5.41
N HIS A 161 3.42 -5.53 6.69
CA HIS A 161 4.33 -4.55 7.30
C HIS A 161 5.80 -4.98 7.27
N LEU A 162 6.11 -6.29 7.20
CA LEU A 162 7.48 -6.80 7.28
C LEU A 162 8.00 -7.43 5.98
N ARG A 163 7.12 -7.84 5.06
CA ARG A 163 7.56 -8.58 3.86
C ARG A 163 6.70 -8.29 2.64
N VAL A 164 7.28 -8.59 1.47
CA VAL A 164 6.56 -8.83 0.22
C VAL A 164 6.68 -10.32 -0.10
N TRP A 165 5.60 -10.95 -0.54
CA TRP A 165 5.60 -12.37 -0.89
C TRP A 165 4.74 -12.66 -2.11
N SER A 166 4.98 -13.78 -2.77
CA SER A 166 4.10 -14.33 -3.79
C SER A 166 3.01 -15.17 -3.13
N PRO A 167 1.72 -14.79 -3.20
CA PRO A 167 0.66 -15.53 -2.52
C PRO A 167 0.53 -16.97 -3.02
N GLY A 168 0.60 -17.21 -4.33
CA GLY A 168 0.43 -18.53 -4.92
C GLY A 168 1.53 -19.53 -4.58
N THR A 169 2.76 -19.08 -4.33
CA THR A 169 3.89 -19.96 -3.99
C THR A 169 4.32 -19.87 -2.52
N GLY A 170 3.89 -18.83 -1.80
CA GLY A 170 4.37 -18.52 -0.45
C GLY A 170 5.80 -17.96 -0.41
N ALA A 171 6.47 -17.82 -1.55
CA ALA A 171 7.86 -17.35 -1.61
C ALA A 171 7.99 -15.91 -1.10
N GLN A 172 8.95 -15.67 -0.20
CA GLN A 172 9.29 -14.33 0.26
C GLN A 172 10.13 -13.62 -0.81
N LEU A 173 9.63 -12.49 -1.31
CA LEU A 173 10.27 -11.67 -2.34
C LEU A 173 11.15 -10.56 -1.76
N ALA A 174 10.73 -9.98 -0.64
CA ALA A 174 11.50 -8.99 0.10
C ALA A 174 11.18 -9.06 1.60
N TRP A 175 12.12 -8.60 2.43
CA TRP A 175 11.96 -8.53 3.87
C TRP A 175 12.48 -7.20 4.43
N GLY A 176 11.83 -6.74 5.47
CA GLY A 176 12.15 -5.52 6.20
C GLY A 176 10.90 -4.68 6.46
N PRO A 177 10.87 -3.85 7.52
CA PRO A 177 9.73 -3.03 7.84
C PRO A 177 9.48 -1.98 6.75
N VAL A 178 8.22 -1.71 6.44
CA VAL A 178 7.84 -0.56 5.64
C VAL A 178 7.99 0.72 6.47
N ILE A 179 8.57 1.75 5.90
CA ILE A 179 8.61 3.09 6.51
C ILE A 179 7.28 3.77 6.15
N THR A 180 6.56 4.18 7.19
CA THR A 180 5.30 4.91 7.04
C THR A 180 5.12 5.89 8.20
N TRP A 181 4.19 6.83 8.06
CA TRP A 181 3.93 7.87 9.05
C TRP A 181 2.52 7.75 9.62
N ALA A 182 2.34 8.32 10.81
CA ALA A 182 1.05 8.36 11.47
C ALA A 182 0.83 9.72 12.12
N SER A 183 -0.32 10.34 11.88
CA SER A 183 -0.64 11.69 12.36
C SER A 183 -1.83 11.76 13.32
N ARG A 184 -2.48 10.61 13.61
CA ARG A 184 -3.72 10.58 14.42
C ARG A 184 -3.56 11.07 15.86
N THR A 185 -2.37 10.91 16.46
CA THR A 185 -2.02 11.43 17.77
C THR A 185 -0.61 11.99 17.77
N ARG A 186 -0.33 12.95 18.66
CA ARG A 186 1.01 13.52 18.80
C ARG A 186 2.08 12.47 19.09
N MET A 187 1.78 11.47 19.91
CA MET A 187 2.71 10.38 20.21
C MET A 187 3.03 9.54 18.98
N ARG A 188 2.00 9.16 18.19
CA ARG A 188 2.18 8.42 16.94
C ARG A 188 2.94 9.24 15.90
N LEU A 189 2.68 10.54 15.83
CA LEU A 189 3.44 11.45 14.95
C LEU A 189 4.92 11.43 15.31
N LEU A 190 5.27 11.66 16.58
CA LEU A 190 6.68 11.71 17.02
C LEU A 190 7.37 10.35 16.86
N SER A 191 6.71 9.25 17.21
CA SER A 191 7.29 7.91 17.06
C SER A 191 7.50 7.53 15.60
N SER A 192 6.58 7.88 14.70
CA SER A 192 6.76 7.62 13.26
C SER A 192 7.87 8.45 12.63
N LEU A 193 8.03 9.71 13.05
CA LEU A 193 9.17 10.55 12.64
C LEU A 193 10.51 9.94 13.08
N ALA A 194 10.60 9.48 14.33
CA ALA A 194 11.81 8.83 14.87
C ALA A 194 12.09 7.51 14.14
N ALA A 195 11.07 6.68 13.92
CA ALA A 195 11.21 5.42 13.19
C ALA A 195 11.68 5.65 11.75
N ALA A 196 11.10 6.58 11.02
CA ALA A 196 11.52 6.93 9.66
C ALA A 196 12.99 7.41 9.63
N ALA A 197 13.40 8.26 10.59
CA ALA A 197 14.77 8.73 10.71
C ALA A 197 15.78 7.61 10.96
N ALA A 198 15.42 6.59 11.71
CA ALA A 198 16.26 5.42 11.95
C ALA A 198 16.28 4.47 10.74
N LEU A 199 15.10 4.09 10.23
CA LEU A 199 14.95 3.05 9.20
C LEU A 199 15.47 3.48 7.81
N ARG A 200 15.46 4.76 7.47
CA ARG A 200 15.98 5.24 6.16
C ARG A 200 17.44 4.89 5.91
N HIS A 201 18.20 4.56 6.96
CA HIS A 201 19.61 4.16 6.88
C HIS A 201 19.81 2.63 7.06
N ALA A 202 18.74 1.88 7.30
CA ALA A 202 18.80 0.44 7.51
C ALA A 202 19.50 -0.27 6.34
N PRO A 203 20.32 -1.30 6.60
CA PRO A 203 21.08 -2.00 5.56
C PRO A 203 20.21 -3.05 4.81
N LEU A 204 18.98 -2.69 4.46
CA LEU A 204 18.06 -3.56 3.74
C LEU A 204 18.36 -3.51 2.24
N ASP A 205 18.27 -4.65 1.56
CA ASP A 205 18.40 -4.72 0.10
C ASP A 205 17.20 -4.08 -0.60
N VAL A 206 16.00 -4.24 -0.03
CA VAL A 206 14.79 -3.58 -0.47
C VAL A 206 14.27 -2.69 0.65
N LEU A 207 14.25 -1.38 0.43
CA LEU A 207 13.64 -0.41 1.34
C LEU A 207 12.27 -0.01 0.79
N ARG A 208 11.23 -0.19 1.58
CA ARG A 208 9.84 0.12 1.23
C ARG A 208 9.38 1.36 1.97
N ILE A 209 8.76 2.30 1.26
CA ILE A 209 8.24 3.54 1.82
C ILE A 209 6.80 3.73 1.34
N GLY A 210 5.85 3.69 2.29
CA GLY A 210 4.44 3.91 2.05
C GLY A 210 3.97 5.24 2.63
N VAL A 211 3.36 6.10 1.82
CA VAL A 211 2.80 7.39 2.22
C VAL A 211 1.29 7.39 2.09
N HIS A 212 0.61 8.18 2.92
CA HIS A 212 -0.85 8.26 2.93
C HIS A 212 -1.32 9.68 2.62
N PRO A 213 -2.51 9.86 2.01
CA PRO A 213 -3.04 11.19 1.69
C PRO A 213 -3.03 12.19 2.85
N PRO A 214 -3.38 11.82 4.11
CA PRO A 214 -3.32 12.76 5.23
C PRO A 214 -1.93 13.30 5.55
N ASP A 215 -0.85 12.65 5.12
CA ASP A 215 0.52 13.04 5.44
C ASP A 215 0.87 14.43 4.89
N VAL A 216 0.32 14.80 3.71
CA VAL A 216 0.57 16.11 3.10
C VAL A 216 -0.06 17.29 3.86
N ARG A 217 -0.93 17.00 4.82
CA ARG A 217 -1.56 18.03 5.68
C ARG A 217 -0.62 18.46 6.82
N HIS A 218 0.46 17.72 7.06
CA HIS A 218 1.40 17.92 8.16
C HIS A 218 2.79 18.31 7.64
N PRO A 219 3.21 19.59 7.74
CA PRO A 219 4.51 20.03 7.21
C PRO A 219 5.72 19.25 7.77
N ALA A 220 5.61 18.76 9.02
CA ALA A 220 6.66 17.93 9.61
C ALA A 220 6.79 16.58 8.93
N LEU A 221 5.67 15.95 8.52
CA LEU A 221 5.67 14.71 7.76
C LEU A 221 6.20 14.92 6.34
N VAL A 222 5.76 15.96 5.65
CA VAL A 222 6.27 16.31 4.31
C VAL A 222 7.80 16.43 4.32
N ARG A 223 8.37 17.16 5.28
CA ARG A 223 9.83 17.27 5.42
C ARG A 223 10.51 15.94 5.74
N SER A 224 9.89 15.11 6.58
CA SER A 224 10.42 13.78 6.92
C SER A 224 10.38 12.82 5.74
N ILE A 225 9.31 12.85 4.95
CA ILE A 225 9.16 12.07 3.71
C ILE A 225 10.28 12.45 2.74
N ASP A 226 10.40 13.73 2.40
CA ASP A 226 11.43 14.24 1.48
C ASP A 226 12.85 13.85 1.93
N ALA A 227 13.18 14.07 3.22
CA ALA A 227 14.47 13.69 3.78
C ALA A 227 14.73 12.17 3.75
N THR A 228 13.67 11.35 3.92
CA THR A 228 13.76 9.89 3.88
C THR A 228 14.05 9.41 2.47
N PHE A 229 13.32 9.91 1.47
CA PHE A 229 13.57 9.60 0.06
C PHE A 229 14.96 10.08 -0.39
N THR A 230 15.35 11.29 -0.03
CA THR A 230 16.70 11.83 -0.30
C THR A 230 17.80 10.93 0.25
N ALA A 231 17.67 10.48 1.49
CA ALA A 231 18.65 9.57 2.11
C ALA A 231 18.67 8.18 1.45
N ALA A 232 17.49 7.62 1.15
CA ALA A 232 17.35 6.31 0.53
C ALA A 232 17.97 6.28 -0.87
N ARG A 233 17.76 7.32 -1.67
CA ARG A 233 18.26 7.47 -3.04
C ARG A 233 19.80 7.47 -3.16
N ARG A 234 20.51 7.81 -2.10
CA ARG A 234 21.98 7.77 -2.10
C ARG A 234 22.56 6.36 -2.21
N LYS A 235 21.78 5.33 -1.85
CA LYS A 235 22.23 3.95 -1.75
C LYS A 235 21.37 2.95 -2.51
N ARG A 236 20.26 3.40 -3.13
CA ARG A 236 19.26 2.56 -3.77
C ARG A 236 18.75 3.21 -5.04
N ARG A 237 18.50 2.39 -6.06
CA ARG A 237 17.73 2.86 -7.21
C ARG A 237 16.23 2.73 -6.96
N PRO A 238 15.38 3.61 -7.52
CA PRO A 238 13.95 3.37 -7.57
C PRO A 238 13.67 2.09 -8.34
N GLY A 239 12.85 1.24 -7.76
CA GLY A 239 12.33 0.02 -8.37
C GLY A 239 10.83 0.02 -8.42
N ARG A 240 10.28 -1.04 -9.01
CA ARG A 240 8.87 -1.40 -8.98
C ARG A 240 8.69 -2.65 -8.13
N TYR A 241 7.49 -2.89 -7.62
CA TYR A 241 7.17 -4.15 -6.94
C TYR A 241 7.32 -5.33 -7.89
N GLY A 242 6.96 -5.17 -9.18
CA GLY A 242 7.17 -6.17 -10.22
C GLY A 242 8.65 -6.56 -10.45
N ASP A 243 9.61 -5.69 -10.11
CA ASP A 243 11.05 -6.01 -10.19
C ASP A 243 11.44 -7.15 -9.22
N LEU A 244 10.61 -7.45 -8.22
CA LEU A 244 10.84 -8.54 -7.26
C LEU A 244 10.43 -9.92 -7.77
N LEU A 245 9.72 -10.00 -8.90
CA LEU A 245 9.23 -11.25 -9.51
C LEU A 245 10.22 -11.86 -10.52
N ASN A 246 11.31 -11.16 -10.81
CA ASN A 246 12.34 -11.54 -11.82
C ASN A 246 13.57 -12.16 -11.19
#